data_bca282184fbd2e51d5e5c7b4a75282ec
#
_entry.id   bca282184fbd2e51d5e5c7b4a75282ec
#
_cell.length_a   1.000
_cell.length_b   1.000
_cell.length_c   1.000
_cell.angle_alpha   90.00
_cell.angle_beta   90.00
_cell.angle_gamma   90.00
#
_symmetry.space_group_name_H-M   'P 1'
#
loop_
_entity.id
_entity.type
_entity.pdbx_description
1 polymer ?
#
loop_
_entity_poly.entity_id
_entity_poly.type
_entity_poly.pdbx_seq_one_letter_code
_entity_poly.pdbx_strand_id
1 'polypeptide(L)'
;DTDRQRAIAGDDSRVKLDGIAVKDPSFGMDAVWITPQSTAEAEANGYVVVNPESVMATHLSQVLHKYASQLIGQDDVQSLLDNLGQTAPHLVESVVPKLVPLHSLTAVLRVLLEEGVPISDLRSILEDLPSLAARNLSAIDTAEALRPRLAPLLILLIAPLHEPLPVRSLDPAGEPLVITRVRQCGGVGLVL
;
A
#
# COMPACT_ATOMS: atom_id res chain seq x y z
N ASP A 1 15.13 13.92 -21.67
CA ASP A 1 15.45 12.88 -22.69
C ASP A 1 14.57 11.67 -22.45
N THR A 2 13.46 11.60 -23.14
CA THR A 2 12.45 10.53 -23.01
C THR A 2 12.93 9.18 -23.57
N ASP A 3 14.04 9.18 -24.30
CA ASP A 3 14.56 8.00 -24.98
C ASP A 3 15.54 7.17 -24.10
N ARG A 4 15.85 7.63 -22.91
CA ARG A 4 16.74 6.92 -21.98
C ARG A 4 15.94 6.02 -21.04
N GLN A 5 16.54 4.89 -20.68
CA GLN A 5 16.00 3.96 -19.69
C GLN A 5 16.81 4.07 -18.39
N ARG A 6 16.20 3.75 -17.26
CA ARG A 6 16.88 3.72 -15.98
C ARG A 6 17.29 2.30 -15.62
N ALA A 7 18.59 2.07 -15.48
CA ALA A 7 19.16 0.86 -14.93
C ALA A 7 19.37 1.05 -13.42
N ILE A 8 18.65 0.31 -12.61
CA ILE A 8 18.72 0.35 -11.15
C ILE A 8 19.67 -0.77 -10.71
N ALA A 9 20.68 -0.44 -9.90
CA ALA A 9 21.62 -1.42 -9.39
C ALA A 9 20.93 -2.39 -8.45
N GLY A 10 21.04 -3.69 -8.76
CA GLY A 10 20.68 -4.76 -7.83
C GLY A 10 21.87 -5.15 -6.96
N ASP A 11 21.64 -6.04 -5.99
CA ASP A 11 22.69 -6.57 -5.10
C ASP A 11 23.80 -7.30 -5.85
N ASP A 12 23.49 -7.82 -7.04
CA ASP A 12 24.40 -8.58 -7.91
C ASP A 12 25.06 -7.72 -9.02
N SER A 13 24.85 -6.41 -9.05
CA SER A 13 25.41 -5.55 -10.09
C SER A 13 26.92 -5.46 -9.97
N ARG A 14 27.64 -5.95 -10.99
CA ARG A 14 29.09 -6.17 -10.95
C ARG A 14 29.90 -5.16 -11.77
N VAL A 15 29.28 -4.48 -12.69
CA VAL A 15 29.97 -3.64 -13.67
C VAL A 15 29.35 -2.24 -13.69
N LYS A 16 30.20 -1.22 -13.68
CA LYS A 16 29.74 0.17 -13.83
C LYS A 16 29.31 0.39 -15.29
N LEU A 17 28.03 0.70 -15.47
CA LEU A 17 27.48 1.03 -16.79
C LEU A 17 27.89 2.43 -17.25
N ASP A 18 28.03 2.60 -18.56
CA ASP A 18 28.20 3.91 -19.16
C ASP A 18 26.85 4.65 -19.21
N GLY A 19 26.83 5.86 -18.65
CA GLY A 19 25.60 6.66 -18.59
C GLY A 19 25.64 7.75 -17.53
N ILE A 20 24.47 8.32 -17.22
CA ILE A 20 24.33 9.38 -16.23
C ILE A 20 23.97 8.76 -14.88
N ALA A 21 24.91 8.76 -13.94
CA ALA A 21 24.68 8.26 -12.59
C ALA A 21 23.69 9.15 -11.83
N VAL A 22 22.71 8.52 -11.20
CA VAL A 22 21.65 9.18 -10.42
C VAL A 22 21.28 8.32 -9.21
N LYS A 23 20.51 8.91 -8.29
CA LYS A 23 19.79 8.14 -7.26
C LYS A 23 18.36 7.93 -7.72
N ASP A 24 17.83 6.71 -7.52
CA ASP A 24 16.42 6.47 -7.75
C ASP A 24 15.57 7.28 -6.75
N PRO A 25 14.63 8.10 -7.21
CA PRO A 25 13.86 8.98 -6.31
C PRO A 25 12.90 8.21 -5.41
N SER A 26 12.57 6.97 -5.78
CA SER A 26 11.61 6.16 -5.07
C SER A 26 12.25 5.39 -3.90
N PHE A 27 13.38 4.75 -4.16
CA PHE A 27 14.02 3.85 -3.20
C PHE A 27 15.41 4.31 -2.75
N GLY A 28 15.93 5.40 -3.33
CA GLY A 28 17.26 5.94 -3.01
C GLY A 28 18.42 5.08 -3.49
N MET A 29 18.13 4.02 -4.27
CA MET A 29 19.16 3.13 -4.83
C MET A 29 20.01 3.83 -5.89
N ASP A 30 21.23 3.33 -6.08
CA ASP A 30 22.07 3.80 -7.16
C ASP A 30 21.49 3.36 -8.52
N ALA A 31 21.43 4.28 -9.45
CA ALA A 31 20.87 4.04 -10.77
C ALA A 31 21.65 4.81 -11.83
N VAL A 32 21.54 4.38 -13.09
CA VAL A 32 22.20 5.00 -14.24
C VAL A 32 21.18 5.19 -15.35
N TRP A 33 21.11 6.38 -15.94
CA TRP A 33 20.37 6.60 -17.18
C TRP A 33 21.19 6.10 -18.36
N ILE A 34 20.72 5.04 -19.00
CA ILE A 34 21.36 4.38 -20.13
C ILE A 34 20.60 4.63 -21.43
N THR A 35 21.26 4.40 -22.56
CA THR A 35 20.60 4.37 -23.86
C THR A 35 19.88 3.02 -24.06
N PRO A 36 18.85 2.94 -24.92
CA PRO A 36 18.16 1.67 -25.20
C PRO A 36 19.08 0.57 -25.74
N GLN A 37 20.17 0.94 -26.39
CA GLN A 37 21.15 -0.02 -26.93
C GLN A 37 21.90 -0.76 -25.82
N SER A 38 22.05 -0.14 -24.65
CA SER A 38 22.78 -0.72 -23.51
C SER A 38 21.87 -1.57 -22.60
N THR A 39 20.59 -1.75 -22.94
CA THR A 39 19.61 -2.49 -22.10
C THR A 39 20.06 -3.91 -21.85
N ALA A 40 20.38 -4.65 -22.92
CA ALA A 40 20.78 -6.06 -22.81
C ALA A 40 22.08 -6.24 -21.98
N GLU A 41 23.02 -5.31 -22.11
CA GLU A 41 24.26 -5.29 -21.31
C GLU A 41 23.95 -5.02 -19.84
N ALA A 42 23.06 -4.07 -19.54
CA ALA A 42 22.66 -3.74 -18.18
C ALA A 42 21.98 -4.93 -17.49
N GLU A 43 21.04 -5.56 -18.16
CA GLU A 43 20.34 -6.75 -17.64
C GLU A 43 21.29 -7.93 -17.41
N ALA A 44 22.22 -8.17 -18.32
CA ALA A 44 23.25 -9.21 -18.18
C ALA A 44 24.19 -8.97 -16.99
N ASN A 45 24.35 -7.71 -16.56
CA ASN A 45 25.16 -7.30 -15.41
C ASN A 45 24.35 -7.16 -14.11
N GLY A 46 23.10 -7.66 -14.06
CA GLY A 46 22.29 -7.67 -12.85
C GLY A 46 21.58 -6.36 -12.54
N TYR A 47 21.45 -5.46 -13.52
CA TYR A 47 20.62 -4.25 -13.36
C TYR A 47 19.17 -4.52 -13.73
N VAL A 48 18.26 -3.90 -13.01
CA VAL A 48 16.83 -3.86 -13.39
C VAL A 48 16.60 -2.63 -14.26
N VAL A 49 16.26 -2.85 -15.53
CA VAL A 49 16.02 -1.75 -16.47
C VAL A 49 14.54 -1.40 -16.51
N VAL A 50 14.22 -0.14 -16.28
CA VAL A 50 12.86 0.39 -16.29
C VAL A 50 12.76 1.61 -17.21
N ASN A 51 11.61 1.76 -17.85
CA ASN A 51 11.33 2.91 -18.70
C ASN A 51 11.00 4.16 -17.85
N PRO A 52 11.11 5.38 -18.41
CA PRO A 52 10.85 6.63 -17.70
C PRO A 52 9.44 6.72 -17.15
N GLU A 53 8.45 6.21 -17.87
CA GLU A 53 7.04 6.24 -17.47
C GLU A 53 6.83 5.43 -16.19
N SER A 54 7.42 4.25 -16.10
CA SER A 54 7.36 3.41 -14.90
C SER A 54 8.05 4.07 -13.71
N VAL A 55 9.18 4.73 -13.95
CA VAL A 55 9.87 5.50 -12.90
C VAL A 55 8.99 6.62 -12.37
N MET A 56 8.37 7.40 -13.27
CA MET A 56 7.47 8.48 -12.89
C MET A 56 6.24 7.97 -12.15
N ALA A 57 5.62 6.91 -12.64
CA ALA A 57 4.44 6.31 -12.01
C ALA A 57 4.74 5.80 -10.60
N THR A 58 5.86 5.11 -10.43
CA THR A 58 6.31 4.61 -9.12
C THR A 58 6.60 5.76 -8.16
N HIS A 59 7.33 6.77 -8.62
CA HIS A 59 7.65 7.94 -7.79
C HIS A 59 6.39 8.71 -7.40
N LEU A 60 5.47 8.95 -8.35
CA LEU A 60 4.20 9.61 -8.08
C LEU A 60 3.38 8.82 -7.04
N SER A 61 3.28 7.50 -7.22
CA SER A 61 2.60 6.62 -6.26
C SER A 61 3.16 6.77 -4.85
N GLN A 62 4.47 6.78 -4.69
CA GLN A 62 5.11 6.97 -3.38
C GLN A 62 4.86 8.35 -2.78
N VAL A 63 4.91 9.41 -3.61
CA VAL A 63 4.58 10.76 -3.16
C VAL A 63 3.13 10.84 -2.68
N LEU A 64 2.19 10.25 -3.44
CA LEU A 64 0.78 10.20 -3.05
C LEU A 64 0.58 9.44 -1.74
N HIS A 65 1.22 8.29 -1.55
CA HIS A 65 1.14 7.55 -0.28
C HIS A 65 1.72 8.36 0.88
N LYS A 66 2.88 8.98 0.69
CA LYS A 66 3.55 9.79 1.73
C LYS A 66 2.72 10.97 2.21
N TYR A 67 1.96 11.60 1.30
CA TYR A 67 1.18 12.78 1.60
C TYR A 67 -0.33 12.51 1.62
N ALA A 68 -0.76 11.26 1.61
CA ALA A 68 -2.17 10.86 1.57
C ALA A 68 -3.01 11.51 2.69
N SER A 69 -2.47 11.59 3.91
CA SER A 69 -3.16 12.23 5.05
C SER A 69 -3.41 13.73 4.84
N GLN A 70 -2.56 14.41 4.05
CA GLN A 70 -2.71 15.84 3.75
C GLN A 70 -3.64 16.09 2.57
N LEU A 71 -3.77 15.12 1.67
CA LEU A 71 -4.59 15.23 0.46
C LEU A 71 -6.07 14.99 0.74
N ILE A 72 -6.40 14.13 1.73
CA ILE A 72 -7.79 13.80 2.02
C ILE A 72 -8.50 14.92 2.78
N GLY A 73 -9.61 15.39 2.23
CA GLY A 73 -10.51 16.38 2.85
C GLY A 73 -11.85 15.77 3.25
N GLN A 74 -12.75 16.59 3.80
CA GLN A 74 -14.11 16.16 4.16
C GLN A 74 -14.93 15.78 2.92
N ASP A 75 -14.76 16.50 1.81
CA ASP A 75 -15.47 16.25 0.56
C ASP A 75 -15.04 14.90 -0.05
N ASP A 76 -13.77 14.55 0.07
CA ASP A 76 -13.26 13.23 -0.37
C ASP A 76 -13.84 12.11 0.48
N VAL A 77 -13.88 12.32 1.81
CA VAL A 77 -14.49 11.34 2.73
C VAL A 77 -15.97 11.20 2.46
N GLN A 78 -16.68 12.31 2.18
CA GLN A 78 -18.10 12.25 1.79
C GLN A 78 -18.27 11.40 0.50
N SER A 79 -17.43 11.63 -0.50
CA SER A 79 -17.47 10.85 -1.74
C SER A 79 -17.23 9.37 -1.51
N LEU A 80 -16.33 9.01 -0.60
CA LEU A 80 -16.08 7.62 -0.19
C LEU A 80 -17.31 7.02 0.51
N LEU A 81 -17.98 7.79 1.38
CA LEU A 81 -19.22 7.38 2.04
C LEU A 81 -20.38 7.20 1.06
N ASP A 82 -20.51 8.10 0.09
CA ASP A 82 -21.53 8.01 -0.95
C ASP A 82 -21.36 6.74 -1.81
N ASN A 83 -20.11 6.41 -2.16
CA ASN A 83 -19.79 5.17 -2.86
C ASN A 83 -20.10 3.93 -2.02
N LEU A 84 -19.74 3.92 -0.74
CA LEU A 84 -20.07 2.83 0.17
C LEU A 84 -21.59 2.74 0.40
N GLY A 85 -22.27 3.86 0.44
CA GLY A 85 -23.74 3.94 0.58
C GLY A 85 -24.50 3.26 -0.53
N GLN A 86 -23.93 3.08 -1.72
CA GLN A 86 -24.55 2.31 -2.80
C GLN A 86 -24.69 0.82 -2.46
N THR A 87 -23.79 0.28 -1.65
CA THR A 87 -23.76 -1.14 -1.27
C THR A 87 -24.18 -1.37 0.18
N ALA A 88 -23.98 -0.39 1.06
CA ALA A 88 -24.28 -0.48 2.49
C ALA A 88 -24.93 0.80 3.04
N PRO A 89 -26.09 1.23 2.52
CA PRO A 89 -26.71 2.51 2.90
C PRO A 89 -27.04 2.58 4.39
N HIS A 90 -27.57 1.54 4.98
CA HIS A 90 -27.93 1.49 6.40
C HIS A 90 -26.71 1.63 7.32
N LEU A 91 -25.57 1.09 6.95
CA LEU A 91 -24.34 1.24 7.73
C LEU A 91 -23.92 2.71 7.74
N VAL A 92 -23.81 3.34 6.57
CA VAL A 92 -23.40 4.75 6.47
C VAL A 92 -24.37 5.64 7.26
N GLU A 93 -25.67 5.53 7.02
CA GLU A 93 -26.69 6.34 7.69
C GLU A 93 -26.75 6.14 9.22
N SER A 94 -26.39 4.97 9.70
CA SER A 94 -26.39 4.69 11.14
C SER A 94 -25.16 5.26 11.87
N VAL A 95 -24.04 5.42 11.17
CA VAL A 95 -22.78 5.86 11.77
C VAL A 95 -22.54 7.36 11.53
N VAL A 96 -22.66 7.80 10.28
CA VAL A 96 -22.36 9.20 9.89
C VAL A 96 -23.64 9.89 9.40
N PRO A 97 -23.99 11.07 9.91
CA PRO A 97 -23.35 11.83 10.98
C PRO A 97 -23.85 11.49 12.40
N LYS A 98 -24.70 10.47 12.57
CA LYS A 98 -25.45 10.24 13.81
C LYS A 98 -24.59 9.93 15.03
N LEU A 99 -23.60 9.07 14.87
CA LEU A 99 -22.69 8.62 15.95
C LEU A 99 -21.35 9.34 15.85
N VAL A 100 -20.83 9.51 14.62
CA VAL A 100 -19.54 10.11 14.35
C VAL A 100 -19.73 11.23 13.32
N PRO A 101 -19.46 12.49 13.68
CA PRO A 101 -19.47 13.60 12.73
C PRO A 101 -18.45 13.40 11.61
N LEU A 102 -18.75 13.89 10.40
CA LEU A 102 -17.87 13.76 9.24
C LEU A 102 -16.44 14.26 9.49
N HIS A 103 -16.31 15.42 10.18
CA HIS A 103 -14.98 15.95 10.51
C HIS A 103 -14.17 15.05 11.45
N SER A 104 -14.84 14.35 12.38
CA SER A 104 -14.19 13.40 13.29
C SER A 104 -13.75 12.16 12.55
N LEU A 105 -14.59 11.63 11.65
CA LEU A 105 -14.21 10.53 10.77
C LEU A 105 -13.00 10.91 9.91
N THR A 106 -13.04 12.10 9.29
CA THR A 106 -11.91 12.61 8.48
C THR A 106 -10.62 12.68 9.30
N ALA A 107 -10.69 13.13 10.56
CA ALA A 107 -9.53 13.17 11.44
C ALA A 107 -8.96 11.77 11.73
N VAL A 108 -9.82 10.79 11.99
CA VAL A 108 -9.38 9.39 12.22
C VAL A 108 -8.73 8.81 10.95
N LEU A 109 -9.34 9.01 9.77
CA LEU A 109 -8.79 8.52 8.51
C LEU A 109 -7.44 9.16 8.17
N ARG A 110 -7.24 10.44 8.51
CA ARG A 110 -5.95 11.12 8.36
C ARG A 110 -4.87 10.50 9.23
N VAL A 111 -5.17 10.19 10.49
CA VAL A 111 -4.22 9.51 11.38
C VAL A 111 -3.84 8.14 10.83
N LEU A 112 -4.83 7.34 10.38
CA LEU A 112 -4.55 6.03 9.77
C LEU A 112 -3.63 6.15 8.55
N LEU A 113 -3.91 7.11 7.65
CA LEU A 113 -3.08 7.35 6.45
C LEU A 113 -1.68 7.86 6.79
N GLU A 114 -1.53 8.70 7.82
CA GLU A 114 -0.23 9.19 8.28
C GLU A 114 0.67 8.06 8.79
N GLU A 115 0.05 7.04 9.38
CA GLU A 115 0.71 5.83 9.84
C GLU A 115 0.87 4.76 8.77
N GLY A 116 0.46 5.06 7.53
CA GLY A 116 0.53 4.13 6.40
C GLY A 116 -0.51 3.01 6.44
N VAL A 117 -1.55 3.14 7.27
CA VAL A 117 -2.65 2.18 7.33
C VAL A 117 -3.63 2.46 6.18
N PRO A 118 -3.90 1.47 5.30
CA PRO A 118 -4.81 1.68 4.18
C PRO A 118 -6.26 1.83 4.67
N ILE A 119 -6.97 2.80 4.09
CA ILE A 119 -8.39 3.07 4.37
C ILE A 119 -9.33 2.46 3.32
N SER A 120 -8.82 1.57 2.47
CA SER A 120 -9.59 0.93 1.40
C SER A 120 -10.78 0.10 1.91
N ASP A 121 -10.69 -0.45 3.11
CA ASP A 121 -11.79 -1.13 3.79
C ASP A 121 -12.54 -0.18 4.74
N LEU A 122 -13.11 0.87 4.16
CA LEU A 122 -13.92 1.84 4.88
C LEU A 122 -15.13 1.18 5.57
N ARG A 123 -15.62 0.08 5.03
CA ARG A 123 -16.74 -0.69 5.60
C ARG A 123 -16.39 -1.21 6.99
N SER A 124 -15.29 -1.94 7.13
CA SER A 124 -14.85 -2.46 8.44
C SER A 124 -14.55 -1.34 9.43
N ILE A 125 -13.99 -0.22 8.96
CA ILE A 125 -13.78 0.97 9.81
C ILE A 125 -15.13 1.46 10.36
N LEU A 126 -16.17 1.61 9.53
CA LEU A 126 -17.49 2.09 9.96
C LEU A 126 -18.21 1.09 10.85
N GLU A 127 -18.03 -0.21 10.65
CA GLU A 127 -18.64 -1.26 11.49
C GLU A 127 -18.11 -1.23 12.95
N ASP A 128 -16.84 -0.84 13.14
CA ASP A 128 -16.22 -0.77 14.47
C ASP A 128 -16.43 0.58 15.17
N LEU A 129 -16.60 1.67 14.43
CA LEU A 129 -16.73 3.03 14.97
C LEU A 129 -17.83 3.22 16.02
N PRO A 130 -19.04 2.58 15.93
CA PRO A 130 -20.07 2.75 16.95
C PRO A 130 -19.62 2.33 18.35
N SER A 131 -18.85 1.27 18.45
CA SER A 131 -18.31 0.77 19.73
C SER A 131 -17.26 1.71 20.33
N LEU A 132 -16.53 2.42 19.48
CA LEU A 132 -15.48 3.37 19.87
C LEU A 132 -16.05 4.76 20.16
N ALA A 133 -17.06 5.20 19.41
CA ALA A 133 -17.72 6.48 19.61
C ALA A 133 -18.31 6.61 21.02
N ALA A 134 -18.88 5.53 21.58
CA ALA A 134 -19.38 5.51 22.94
C ALA A 134 -18.31 5.75 24.02
N ARG A 135 -17.03 5.61 23.69
CA ARG A 135 -15.89 5.80 24.62
C ARG A 135 -15.35 7.23 24.61
N ASN A 136 -15.86 8.11 23.74
CA ASN A 136 -15.38 9.49 23.56
C ASN A 136 -13.86 9.60 23.38
N LEU A 137 -13.27 8.74 22.58
CA LEU A 137 -11.84 8.70 22.31
C LEU A 137 -11.42 9.86 21.38
N SER A 138 -10.16 10.27 21.49
CA SER A 138 -9.54 11.16 20.50
C SER A 138 -9.42 10.48 19.13
N ALA A 139 -9.14 11.25 18.06
CA ALA A 139 -8.91 10.68 16.74
C ALA A 139 -7.73 9.69 16.74
N ILE A 140 -6.68 9.99 17.48
CA ILE A 140 -5.48 9.15 17.62
C ILE A 140 -5.84 7.84 18.32
N ASP A 141 -6.49 7.91 19.49
CA ASP A 141 -6.88 6.71 20.25
C ASP A 141 -7.88 5.84 19.49
N THR A 142 -8.77 6.48 18.69
CA THR A 142 -9.72 5.77 17.84
C THR A 142 -8.98 5.03 16.71
N ALA A 143 -8.02 5.68 16.05
CA ALA A 143 -7.19 5.06 15.03
C ALA A 143 -6.40 3.87 15.60
N GLU A 144 -5.81 4.05 16.80
CA GLU A 144 -5.09 2.98 17.49
C GLU A 144 -5.98 1.78 17.82
N ALA A 145 -7.21 2.02 18.25
CA ALA A 145 -8.17 0.95 18.53
C ALA A 145 -8.66 0.22 17.27
N LEU A 146 -8.64 0.87 16.11
CA LEU A 146 -8.99 0.28 14.81
C LEU A 146 -7.86 -0.57 14.20
N ARG A 147 -6.59 -0.26 14.48
CA ARG A 147 -5.42 -0.95 13.89
C ARG A 147 -5.46 -2.47 13.96
N PRO A 148 -5.79 -3.11 15.10
CA PRO A 148 -5.80 -4.58 15.18
C PRO A 148 -6.78 -5.23 14.20
N ARG A 149 -7.86 -4.53 13.85
CA ARG A 149 -8.87 -5.00 12.90
C ARG A 149 -8.42 -4.84 11.44
N LEU A 150 -7.61 -3.81 11.19
CA LEU A 150 -7.04 -3.50 9.87
C LEU A 150 -5.70 -4.23 9.64
N ALA A 151 -5.11 -4.83 10.68
CA ALA A 151 -3.84 -5.54 10.61
C ALA A 151 -3.75 -6.65 9.55
N PRO A 152 -4.79 -7.45 9.27
CA PRO A 152 -4.74 -8.43 8.18
C PRO A 152 -4.45 -7.81 6.81
N LEU A 153 -4.98 -6.61 6.55
CA LEU A 153 -4.70 -5.85 5.33
C LEU A 153 -3.25 -5.34 5.31
N LEU A 154 -2.72 -4.92 6.47
CA LEU A 154 -1.35 -4.46 6.60
C LEU A 154 -0.33 -5.58 6.34
N ILE A 155 -0.57 -6.77 6.90
CA ILE A 155 0.30 -7.95 6.70
C ILE A 155 0.33 -8.33 5.22
N LEU A 156 -0.81 -8.23 4.53
CA LEU A 156 -0.89 -8.51 3.10
C LEU A 156 -0.11 -7.50 2.24
N LEU A 157 0.01 -6.25 2.69
CA LEU A 157 0.71 -5.17 1.99
C LEU A 157 2.22 -5.15 2.28
N ILE A 158 2.63 -5.49 3.52
CA ILE A 158 4.01 -5.37 4.01
C ILE A 158 4.78 -6.69 3.85
N ALA A 159 4.08 -7.83 3.67
CA ALA A 159 4.75 -9.10 3.47
C ALA A 159 5.70 -9.02 2.26
N PRO A 160 7.01 -9.13 2.46
CA PRO A 160 7.95 -9.15 1.36
C PRO A 160 7.57 -10.27 0.41
N LEU A 161 7.58 -9.98 -0.89
CA LEU A 161 7.16 -10.88 -1.97
C LEU A 161 7.99 -12.19 -2.05
N HIS A 162 8.94 -12.38 -1.14
CA HIS A 162 9.95 -13.43 -1.19
C HIS A 162 10.00 -14.35 0.04
N GLU A 163 9.28 -14.11 1.11
CA GLU A 163 9.23 -15.04 2.24
C GLU A 163 7.85 -15.67 2.39
N PRO A 164 7.79 -17.01 2.50
CA PRO A 164 6.54 -17.68 2.87
C PRO A 164 6.19 -17.23 4.31
N LEU A 165 5.02 -16.65 4.49
CA LEU A 165 4.52 -16.30 5.81
C LEU A 165 4.35 -17.61 6.61
N PRO A 166 4.91 -17.72 7.82
CA PRO A 166 4.64 -18.85 8.67
C PRO A 166 3.20 -18.72 9.20
N VAL A 167 2.25 -19.23 8.45
CA VAL A 167 0.89 -19.40 8.96
C VAL A 167 0.92 -20.59 9.92
N ARG A 168 0.82 -20.31 11.21
CA ARG A 168 0.56 -21.33 12.23
C ARG A 168 -0.89 -21.80 12.17
N SER A 169 -1.32 -22.35 11.07
CA SER A 169 -2.47 -23.25 11.08
C SER A 169 -1.92 -24.67 10.97
N LEU A 170 -2.23 -25.44 11.96
CA LEU A 170 -1.94 -26.87 11.99
C LEU A 170 -3.06 -27.57 11.23
N ASP A 171 -2.73 -28.56 10.43
CA ASP A 171 -3.72 -29.48 9.90
C ASP A 171 -4.31 -30.35 11.05
N PRO A 172 -5.36 -31.14 10.81
CA PRO A 172 -5.91 -32.04 11.83
C PRO A 172 -4.94 -33.07 12.40
N ALA A 173 -3.77 -33.26 11.74
CA ALA A 173 -2.70 -34.15 12.20
C ALA A 173 -1.59 -33.41 12.97
N GLY A 174 -1.64 -32.07 13.06
CA GLY A 174 -0.68 -31.25 13.79
C GLY A 174 0.57 -30.83 13.01
N GLU A 175 0.59 -31.06 11.69
CA GLU A 175 1.69 -30.64 10.82
C GLU A 175 1.53 -29.17 10.37
N PRO A 176 2.65 -28.41 10.24
CA PRO A 176 2.61 -27.04 9.79
C PRO A 176 2.28 -26.93 8.30
N LEU A 177 1.17 -26.28 7.97
CA LEU A 177 0.82 -25.97 6.59
C LEU A 177 1.69 -24.82 6.07
N VAL A 178 2.42 -25.09 4.99
CA VAL A 178 3.20 -24.07 4.26
C VAL A 178 2.34 -23.53 3.12
N ILE A 179 1.87 -22.29 3.24
CA ILE A 179 1.15 -21.63 2.15
C ILE A 179 2.18 -21.04 1.19
N THR A 180 2.32 -21.64 0.02
CA THR A 180 3.15 -21.10 -1.06
C THR A 180 2.31 -20.16 -1.93
N ARG A 181 2.70 -18.90 -1.98
CA ARG A 181 2.02 -17.88 -2.80
C ARG A 181 2.44 -18.02 -4.26
N VAL A 182 1.51 -18.37 -5.13
CA VAL A 182 1.73 -18.36 -6.58
C VAL A 182 1.26 -17.01 -7.14
N ARG A 183 2.16 -16.32 -7.84
CA ARG A 183 1.89 -15.07 -8.53
C ARG A 183 1.25 -15.37 -9.89
N GLN A 184 -0.01 -14.99 -10.10
CA GLN A 184 -0.55 -14.80 -11.44
C GLN A 184 -0.53 -13.32 -11.80
N CYS A 185 -0.10 -12.99 -13.01
CA CYS A 185 -0.20 -11.62 -13.54
C CYS A 185 -1.67 -11.20 -13.57
N GLY A 186 -2.04 -10.22 -12.76
CA GLY A 186 -3.37 -9.60 -12.76
C GLY A 186 -4.33 -10.00 -11.63
N GLY A 187 -3.94 -10.85 -10.68
CA GLY A 187 -4.80 -11.19 -9.54
C GLY A 187 -4.07 -11.92 -8.42
N VAL A 188 -4.51 -11.71 -7.20
CA VAL A 188 -4.04 -12.47 -6.04
C VAL A 188 -4.92 -13.71 -5.91
N GLY A 189 -4.41 -14.86 -6.29
CA GLY A 189 -5.06 -16.14 -6.05
C GLY A 189 -4.48 -16.81 -4.79
N LEU A 190 -5.33 -17.27 -3.89
CA LEU A 190 -4.97 -18.16 -2.81
C LEU A 190 -5.09 -19.59 -3.34
N VAL A 191 -4.01 -20.37 -3.28
CA VAL A 191 -4.05 -21.82 -3.56
C VAL A 191 -3.74 -22.53 -2.24
N LEU A 192 -4.66 -23.36 -1.82
CA LEU A 192 -4.50 -24.29 -0.71
C LEU A 192 -3.62 -25.48 -1.13
#